data_3aab5bc125caa12b44612afb346e1a90
#
_entry.id   3aab5bc125caa12b44612afb346e1a90
#
_cell.length_a   1.000
_cell.length_b   1.000
_cell.length_c   1.000
_cell.angle_alpha   90.00
_cell.angle_beta   90.00
_cell.angle_gamma   90.00
#
_symmetry.space_group_name_H-M   'P 1'
#
loop_
_entity.id
_entity.type
_entity.pdbx_description
1 polymer ?
#
loop_
_entity_poly.entity_id
_entity_poly.type
_entity_poly.pdbx_seq_one_letter_code
_entity_poly.pdbx_strand_id
1 'polypeptide(L)'
;MDQAIQKILEAVDRCGLAERTLVIFTSDNGATKTGSNKPFRGGKGTTWEGGIRVPAIVRWPGHVPSDAVSEQVCLTMDWTASILRVAGIQPDGISRLDGIDVLKLVEENRPPIPRTVYWRARRGNSTWWAVRHRDWKYLRHRMGAKVEEYLFDLVRDPGESQDLLAARPDFAGQLRQLLERWEKDVRPQP
;
A
#
# COMPACT_ATOMS: atom_id res chain seq x y z
N MET A 1 -12.41 15.80 -12.18
CA MET A 1 -11.31 14.82 -12.30
C MET A 1 -11.64 13.76 -13.33
N ASP A 2 -12.73 13.05 -13.22
CA ASP A 2 -13.16 11.97 -14.11
C ASP A 2 -13.15 12.34 -15.61
N GLN A 3 -13.80 13.42 -16.00
CA GLN A 3 -13.78 13.94 -17.38
C GLN A 3 -12.38 14.26 -17.90
N ALA A 4 -11.44 14.65 -17.04
CA ALA A 4 -10.07 14.92 -17.45
C ALA A 4 -9.31 13.61 -17.72
N ILE A 5 -9.53 12.61 -16.89
CA ILE A 5 -8.97 11.25 -17.10
C ILE A 5 -9.51 10.68 -18.40
N GLN A 6 -10.82 10.76 -18.62
CA GLN A 6 -11.46 10.32 -19.87
C GLN A 6 -10.79 10.93 -21.10
N LYS A 7 -10.61 12.25 -21.12
CA LYS A 7 -9.98 12.95 -22.26
C LYS A 7 -8.55 12.47 -22.53
N ILE A 8 -7.78 12.16 -21.46
CA ILE A 8 -6.42 11.62 -21.59
C ILE A 8 -6.47 10.22 -22.23
N LEU A 9 -7.33 9.34 -21.72
CA LEU A 9 -7.47 7.98 -22.26
C LEU A 9 -7.93 7.99 -23.71
N GLU A 10 -8.94 8.81 -24.06
CA GLU A 10 -9.39 8.99 -25.43
C GLU A 10 -8.29 9.52 -26.36
N ALA A 11 -7.40 10.40 -25.87
CA ALA A 11 -6.29 10.87 -26.66
C ALA A 11 -5.26 9.76 -26.93
N VAL A 12 -4.94 8.95 -25.92
CA VAL A 12 -4.06 7.77 -26.09
C VAL A 12 -4.64 6.80 -27.11
N ASP A 13 -5.97 6.54 -27.06
CA ASP A 13 -6.65 5.64 -27.98
C ASP A 13 -6.68 6.20 -29.41
N ARG A 14 -7.02 7.48 -29.59
CA ARG A 14 -7.03 8.15 -30.93
C ARG A 14 -5.65 8.17 -31.59
N CYS A 15 -4.59 8.24 -30.79
CA CYS A 15 -3.22 8.21 -31.29
C CYS A 15 -2.71 6.78 -31.59
N GLY A 16 -3.50 5.74 -31.35
CA GLY A 16 -3.09 4.34 -31.54
C GLY A 16 -2.00 3.90 -30.56
N LEU A 17 -1.93 4.53 -29.38
CA LEU A 17 -0.87 4.29 -28.38
C LEU A 17 -1.32 3.39 -27.22
N ALA A 18 -2.56 2.87 -27.24
CA ALA A 18 -3.15 2.14 -26.12
C ALA A 18 -2.28 0.97 -25.64
N GLU A 19 -1.80 0.11 -26.53
CA GLU A 19 -0.98 -1.06 -26.21
C GLU A 19 0.46 -0.70 -25.78
N ARG A 20 0.90 0.51 -26.12
CA ARG A 20 2.24 1.03 -25.80
C ARG A 20 2.26 1.97 -24.61
N THR A 21 1.12 2.14 -23.93
CA THR A 21 0.99 3.08 -22.82
C THR A 21 0.45 2.36 -21.57
N LEU A 22 1.32 2.20 -20.59
CA LEU A 22 0.92 1.77 -19.26
C LEU A 22 0.33 2.97 -18.51
N VAL A 23 -0.94 2.89 -18.14
CA VAL A 23 -1.62 3.90 -17.31
C VAL A 23 -1.83 3.35 -15.92
N ILE A 24 -1.35 4.06 -14.91
CA ILE A 24 -1.55 3.74 -13.50
C ILE A 24 -2.29 4.91 -12.85
N PHE A 25 -3.46 4.64 -12.29
CA PHE A 25 -4.22 5.60 -11.49
C PHE A 25 -4.20 5.16 -10.03
N THR A 26 -3.77 6.04 -9.15
CA THR A 26 -3.77 5.81 -7.70
C THR A 26 -3.82 7.14 -6.95
N SER A 27 -3.98 7.09 -5.62
CA SER A 27 -3.82 8.25 -4.74
C SER A 27 -2.53 8.11 -3.92
N ASP A 28 -1.97 9.23 -3.51
CA ASP A 28 -0.77 9.28 -2.65
C ASP A 28 -1.07 8.89 -1.19
N ASN A 29 -2.29 9.14 -0.73
CA ASN A 29 -2.78 8.86 0.63
C ASN A 29 -4.32 8.89 0.67
N GLY A 30 -4.88 8.45 1.77
CA GLY A 30 -6.31 8.53 2.02
C GLY A 30 -6.84 9.96 2.12
N ALA A 31 -8.16 10.12 1.99
CA ALA A 31 -8.81 11.41 1.98
C ALA A 31 -8.64 12.18 3.29
N THR A 32 -8.72 13.51 3.18
CA THR A 32 -8.83 14.44 4.29
C THR A 32 -10.30 14.54 4.75
N LYS A 33 -10.59 15.49 5.66
CA LYS A 33 -11.95 15.72 6.17
C LYS A 33 -12.99 16.08 5.10
N THR A 34 -12.55 16.54 3.93
CA THR A 34 -13.44 16.92 2.80
C THR A 34 -13.77 15.75 1.87
N GLY A 35 -13.12 14.61 2.06
CA GLY A 35 -13.38 13.38 1.30
C GLY A 35 -13.94 12.25 2.19
N SER A 36 -14.11 11.07 1.58
CA SER A 36 -14.58 9.88 2.28
C SER A 36 -13.57 8.76 2.16
N ASN A 37 -13.24 8.12 3.28
CA ASN A 37 -12.43 6.90 3.33
C ASN A 37 -13.28 5.66 3.67
N LYS A 38 -14.61 5.81 3.75
CA LYS A 38 -15.50 4.70 4.12
C LYS A 38 -15.29 3.48 3.21
N PRO A 39 -15.28 2.26 3.76
CA PRO A 39 -15.56 1.89 5.16
C PRO A 39 -14.35 2.01 6.09
N PHE A 40 -13.19 2.46 5.62
CA PHE A 40 -11.92 2.45 6.33
C PHE A 40 -11.84 3.55 7.39
N ARG A 41 -11.27 3.21 8.55
CA ARG A 41 -11.03 4.12 9.67
C ARG A 41 -9.90 5.10 9.37
N GLY A 42 -10.00 6.32 9.92
CA GLY A 42 -8.95 7.34 9.83
C GLY A 42 -8.89 8.05 8.49
N GLY A 43 -7.73 8.62 8.17
CA GLY A 43 -7.49 9.40 6.96
C GLY A 43 -6.06 9.90 6.87
N LYS A 44 -5.80 10.84 5.97
CA LYS A 44 -4.47 11.41 5.69
C LYS A 44 -3.67 11.72 6.95
N GLY A 45 -2.43 11.21 7.01
CA GLY A 45 -1.48 11.46 8.10
C GLY A 45 -1.58 10.45 9.24
N THR A 46 -2.39 9.40 9.09
CA THR A 46 -2.45 8.26 10.01
C THR A 46 -2.08 6.97 9.30
N THR A 47 -1.79 5.91 10.06
CA THR A 47 -1.56 4.57 9.52
C THR A 47 -2.78 3.64 9.65
N TRP A 48 -3.97 4.19 9.98
CA TRP A 48 -5.24 3.50 9.80
C TRP A 48 -5.48 3.20 8.32
N GLU A 49 -6.25 2.16 8.00
CA GLU A 49 -6.55 1.81 6.59
C GLU A 49 -7.05 3.02 5.79
N GLY A 50 -7.91 3.87 6.37
CA GLY A 50 -8.37 5.08 5.70
C GLY A 50 -7.28 6.13 5.42
N GLY A 51 -6.10 6.01 6.01
CA GLY A 51 -4.95 6.88 5.74
C GLY A 51 -3.99 6.33 4.68
N ILE A 52 -3.95 5.00 4.52
CA ILE A 52 -2.94 4.31 3.70
C ILE A 52 -3.53 3.41 2.60
N ARG A 53 -4.77 2.94 2.73
CA ARG A 53 -5.43 2.13 1.72
C ARG A 53 -6.15 3.02 0.72
N VAL A 54 -5.67 3.02 -0.50
CA VAL A 54 -6.14 3.88 -1.59
C VAL A 54 -6.49 3.03 -2.82
N PRO A 55 -7.37 3.50 -3.71
CA PRO A 55 -7.62 2.81 -4.98
C PRO A 55 -6.36 2.79 -5.83
N ALA A 56 -6.18 1.68 -6.56
CA ALA A 56 -5.17 1.54 -7.58
C ALA A 56 -5.80 0.85 -8.81
N ILE A 57 -5.67 1.47 -9.96
CA ILE A 57 -6.22 0.96 -11.23
C ILE A 57 -5.10 0.99 -12.26
N VAL A 58 -5.00 -0.10 -13.02
CA VAL A 58 -4.05 -0.23 -14.13
C VAL A 58 -4.82 -0.44 -15.43
N ARG A 59 -4.42 0.27 -16.48
CA ARG A 59 -4.86 0.03 -17.84
C ARG A 59 -3.66 -0.15 -18.75
N TRP A 60 -3.55 -1.32 -19.35
CA TRP A 60 -2.54 -1.63 -20.37
C TRP A 60 -3.05 -2.74 -21.30
N PRO A 61 -3.82 -2.36 -22.34
CA PRO A 61 -4.40 -3.30 -23.29
C PRO A 61 -3.35 -4.23 -23.91
N GLY A 62 -3.70 -5.50 -24.06
CA GLY A 62 -2.79 -6.52 -24.59
C GLY A 62 -1.77 -7.08 -23.59
N HIS A 63 -1.61 -6.46 -22.40
CA HIS A 63 -0.66 -6.87 -21.37
C HIS A 63 -1.30 -7.28 -20.05
N VAL A 64 -2.28 -6.51 -19.57
CA VAL A 64 -3.04 -6.87 -18.36
C VAL A 64 -4.46 -7.24 -18.72
N PRO A 65 -5.06 -8.25 -18.07
CA PRO A 65 -6.44 -8.64 -18.34
C PRO A 65 -7.41 -7.50 -18.01
N SER A 66 -8.48 -7.36 -18.80
CA SER A 66 -9.59 -6.45 -18.48
C SER A 66 -10.45 -7.03 -17.36
N ASP A 67 -11.09 -6.14 -16.60
CA ASP A 67 -12.07 -6.46 -15.53
C ASP A 67 -11.52 -7.43 -14.44
N ALA A 68 -10.19 -7.50 -14.31
CA ALA A 68 -9.54 -8.31 -13.29
C ALA A 68 -9.35 -7.53 -11.98
N VAL A 69 -9.47 -8.22 -10.87
CA VAL A 69 -9.16 -7.70 -9.52
C VAL A 69 -8.04 -8.52 -8.92
N SER A 70 -7.03 -7.85 -8.39
CA SER A 70 -5.92 -8.49 -7.68
C SER A 70 -5.98 -8.16 -6.19
N GLU A 71 -5.93 -9.18 -5.35
CA GLU A 71 -5.83 -9.06 -3.88
C GLU A 71 -4.39 -8.83 -3.39
N GLN A 72 -3.44 -8.64 -4.31
CA GLN A 72 -2.05 -8.37 -3.95
C GLN A 72 -1.92 -7.06 -3.19
N VAL A 73 -1.36 -7.13 -1.98
CA VAL A 73 -0.97 -5.92 -1.25
C VAL A 73 0.09 -5.19 -2.06
N CYS A 74 -0.25 -3.99 -2.53
CA CYS A 74 0.60 -3.15 -3.36
C CYS A 74 0.97 -1.86 -2.61
N LEU A 75 2.24 -1.49 -2.66
CA LEU A 75 2.77 -0.22 -2.14
C LEU A 75 3.27 0.63 -3.31
N THR A 76 3.41 1.94 -3.10
CA THR A 76 3.91 2.85 -4.14
C THR A 76 5.26 2.44 -4.72
N MET A 77 6.16 1.88 -3.91
CA MET A 77 7.46 1.38 -4.36
C MET A 77 7.38 0.17 -5.30
N ASP A 78 6.28 -0.58 -5.28
CA ASP A 78 6.07 -1.72 -6.18
C ASP A 78 5.83 -1.25 -7.62
N TRP A 79 5.23 -0.08 -7.81
CA TRP A 79 5.12 0.55 -9.13
C TRP A 79 6.48 0.84 -9.72
N THR A 80 7.46 1.28 -8.91
CA THR A 80 8.84 1.50 -9.38
C THR A 80 9.44 0.21 -9.92
N ALA A 81 9.33 -0.90 -9.18
CA ALA A 81 9.83 -2.20 -9.62
C ALA A 81 9.16 -2.66 -10.92
N SER A 82 7.83 -2.52 -10.99
CA SER A 82 7.04 -2.90 -12.17
C SER A 82 7.39 -2.05 -13.39
N ILE A 83 7.50 -0.71 -13.24
CA ILE A 83 7.82 0.22 -14.33
C ILE A 83 9.22 -0.03 -14.88
N LEU A 84 10.22 -0.26 -14.01
CA LEU A 84 11.58 -0.57 -14.44
C LEU A 84 11.62 -1.85 -15.29
N ARG A 85 10.94 -2.92 -14.83
CA ARG A 85 10.84 -4.15 -15.64
C ARG A 85 10.19 -3.88 -17.00
N VAL A 86 9.07 -3.18 -17.04
CA VAL A 86 8.35 -2.85 -18.28
C VAL A 86 9.23 -2.04 -19.23
N ALA A 87 10.04 -1.13 -18.69
CA ALA A 87 11.01 -0.35 -19.47
C ALA A 87 12.26 -1.14 -19.88
N GLY A 88 12.37 -2.42 -19.50
CA GLY A 88 13.56 -3.24 -19.79
C GLY A 88 14.80 -2.83 -18.99
N ILE A 89 14.63 -2.05 -17.94
CA ILE A 89 15.73 -1.56 -17.11
C ILE A 89 15.99 -2.58 -15.99
N GLN A 90 17.20 -3.11 -15.95
CA GLN A 90 17.68 -3.92 -14.82
C GLN A 90 18.30 -2.97 -13.79
N PRO A 91 17.90 -3.03 -12.51
CA PRO A 91 18.62 -2.32 -11.47
C PRO A 91 20.09 -2.77 -11.48
N ASP A 92 21.02 -1.83 -11.48
CA ASP A 92 22.41 -2.13 -11.21
C ASP A 92 22.49 -2.87 -9.88
N GLY A 93 23.28 -3.91 -9.76
CA GLY A 93 23.33 -4.79 -8.58
C GLY A 93 23.65 -4.09 -7.23
N ILE A 94 23.78 -2.76 -7.23
CA ILE A 94 24.05 -1.89 -6.09
C ILE A 94 22.74 -1.46 -5.41
N SER A 95 21.68 -1.28 -6.18
CA SER A 95 20.38 -0.77 -5.67
C SER A 95 19.34 -1.88 -5.59
N ARG A 96 19.24 -2.53 -4.42
CA ARG A 96 18.15 -3.48 -4.19
C ARG A 96 16.83 -2.70 -4.02
N LEU A 97 15.86 -2.99 -4.87
CA LEU A 97 14.52 -2.43 -4.74
C LEU A 97 13.79 -3.06 -3.56
N ASP A 98 13.13 -2.24 -2.74
CA ASP A 98 12.24 -2.71 -1.66
C ASP A 98 10.89 -3.18 -2.21
N GLY A 99 10.48 -2.68 -3.38
CA GLY A 99 9.24 -3.04 -4.07
C GLY A 99 9.36 -4.36 -4.82
N ILE A 100 8.20 -5.00 -5.04
CA ILE A 100 8.03 -6.18 -5.89
C ILE A 100 7.37 -5.80 -7.20
N ASP A 101 7.58 -6.58 -8.25
CA ASP A 101 6.90 -6.40 -9.53
C ASP A 101 5.46 -6.94 -9.47
N VAL A 102 4.53 -6.05 -9.15
CA VAL A 102 3.10 -6.40 -9.04
C VAL A 102 2.42 -6.55 -10.39
N LEU A 103 2.89 -5.86 -11.44
CA LEU A 103 2.33 -6.01 -12.78
C LEU A 103 2.57 -7.41 -13.32
N LYS A 104 3.75 -7.99 -13.10
CA LYS A 104 4.05 -9.36 -13.51
C LYS A 104 3.10 -10.37 -12.88
N LEU A 105 2.72 -10.18 -11.61
CA LEU A 105 1.76 -11.06 -10.95
C LEU A 105 0.39 -11.00 -11.63
N VAL A 106 -0.05 -9.80 -12.02
CA VAL A 106 -1.34 -9.59 -12.72
C VAL A 106 -1.29 -10.14 -14.14
N GLU A 107 -0.23 -9.86 -14.91
CA GLU A 107 -0.03 -10.36 -16.27
C GLU A 107 -0.06 -11.89 -16.34
N GLU A 108 0.56 -12.56 -15.37
CA GLU A 108 0.67 -14.01 -15.29
C GLU A 108 -0.47 -14.68 -14.49
N ASN A 109 -1.47 -13.88 -14.07
CA ASN A 109 -2.59 -14.34 -13.23
C ASN A 109 -2.14 -15.18 -12.03
N ARG A 110 -1.09 -14.71 -11.35
CA ARG A 110 -0.54 -15.39 -10.18
C ARG A 110 -1.32 -15.08 -8.91
N PRO A 111 -1.38 -16.01 -7.96
CA PRO A 111 -1.95 -15.75 -6.65
C PRO A 111 -1.12 -14.67 -5.90
N PRO A 112 -1.75 -13.93 -4.96
CA PRO A 112 -1.05 -12.96 -4.14
C PRO A 112 0.13 -13.57 -3.37
N ILE A 113 1.24 -12.87 -3.36
CA ILE A 113 2.43 -13.26 -2.58
C ILE A 113 2.25 -12.73 -1.15
N PRO A 114 2.30 -13.61 -0.13
CA PRO A 114 2.30 -13.17 1.26
C PRO A 114 3.52 -12.27 1.54
N ARG A 115 3.28 -11.10 2.14
CA ARG A 115 4.36 -10.16 2.46
C ARG A 115 4.14 -9.45 3.79
N THR A 116 5.23 -8.90 4.31
CA THR A 116 5.21 -8.00 5.45
C THR A 116 5.53 -6.60 4.97
N VAL A 117 4.68 -5.64 5.30
CA VAL A 117 4.84 -4.25 4.89
C VAL A 117 4.69 -3.32 6.09
N TYR A 118 5.36 -2.17 6.02
CA TYR A 118 5.50 -1.28 7.15
C TYR A 118 5.17 0.15 6.77
N TRP A 119 4.64 0.90 7.73
CA TRP A 119 4.38 2.34 7.60
C TRP A 119 4.83 3.08 8.83
N ARG A 120 5.31 4.29 8.61
CA ARG A 120 5.58 5.27 9.65
C ARG A 120 5.13 6.64 9.18
N ALA A 121 4.29 7.29 9.99
CA ALA A 121 3.85 8.66 9.76
C ALA A 121 4.12 9.51 11.01
N ARG A 122 4.64 10.73 10.83
CA ARG A 122 4.86 11.67 11.93
C ARG A 122 4.23 13.01 11.58
N ARG A 123 3.48 13.55 12.54
CA ARG A 123 2.87 14.88 12.42
C ARG A 123 2.86 15.57 13.78
N GLY A 124 3.69 16.60 13.94
CA GLY A 124 3.88 17.27 15.23
C GLY A 124 4.34 16.29 16.31
N ASN A 125 3.65 16.26 17.44
CA ASN A 125 3.94 15.36 18.56
C ASN A 125 3.32 13.96 18.41
N SER A 126 2.68 13.69 17.27
CA SER A 126 2.04 12.41 16.99
C SER A 126 2.91 11.59 16.04
N THR A 127 3.13 10.33 16.37
CA THR A 127 3.81 9.37 15.51
C THR A 127 3.00 8.09 15.43
N TRP A 128 2.78 7.64 14.23
CA TRP A 128 2.07 6.42 13.89
C TRP A 128 3.02 5.41 13.30
N TRP A 129 2.88 4.15 13.68
CA TRP A 129 3.58 3.02 13.08
C TRP A 129 2.55 1.94 12.79
N ALA A 130 2.74 1.23 11.70
CA ALA A 130 2.00 0.01 11.44
C ALA A 130 2.89 -1.02 10.77
N VAL A 131 2.60 -2.28 11.04
CA VAL A 131 3.07 -3.44 10.29
C VAL A 131 1.86 -4.27 9.89
N ARG A 132 1.79 -4.62 8.60
CA ARG A 132 0.87 -5.61 8.09
C ARG A 132 1.66 -6.84 7.69
N HIS A 133 1.31 -7.99 8.25
CA HIS A 133 1.81 -9.29 7.86
C HIS A 133 0.64 -10.14 7.38
N ARG A 134 0.56 -10.40 6.07
CA ARG A 134 -0.61 -11.03 5.44
C ARG A 134 -1.88 -10.25 5.75
N ASP A 135 -2.80 -10.85 6.49
CA ASP A 135 -4.12 -10.30 6.80
C ASP A 135 -4.16 -9.55 8.14
N TRP A 136 -3.11 -9.66 8.92
CA TRP A 136 -3.03 -9.06 10.25
C TRP A 136 -2.27 -7.75 10.24
N LYS A 137 -2.81 -6.77 10.96
CA LYS A 137 -2.20 -5.46 11.12
C LYS A 137 -2.05 -5.10 12.59
N TYR A 138 -0.83 -4.81 13.00
CA TYR A 138 -0.53 -4.17 14.27
C TYR A 138 -0.24 -2.70 14.04
N LEU A 139 -0.81 -1.86 14.87
CA LEU A 139 -0.69 -0.42 14.82
C LEU A 139 -0.25 0.11 16.19
N ARG A 140 0.71 1.02 16.21
CA ARG A 140 1.13 1.77 17.39
C ARG A 140 1.03 3.26 17.11
N HIS A 141 0.38 3.98 18.00
CA HIS A 141 0.25 5.43 17.96
C HIS A 141 0.82 6.03 19.24
N ARG A 142 1.73 6.99 19.09
CA ARG A 142 2.26 7.78 20.21
C ARG A 142 1.87 9.24 20.04
N MET A 143 1.32 9.83 21.09
CA MET A 143 1.02 11.25 21.17
C MET A 143 1.58 11.79 22.50
N GLY A 144 2.70 12.50 22.45
CA GLY A 144 3.46 12.87 23.62
C GLY A 144 3.94 11.64 24.41
N ALA A 145 3.54 11.53 25.68
CA ALA A 145 3.83 10.38 26.54
C ALA A 145 2.85 9.22 26.38
N LYS A 146 1.67 9.46 25.78
CA LYS A 146 0.64 8.42 25.61
C LYS A 146 0.99 7.52 24.43
N VAL A 147 0.96 6.19 24.67
CA VAL A 147 1.12 5.16 23.62
C VAL A 147 -0.14 4.30 23.61
N GLU A 148 -0.67 4.10 22.42
CA GLU A 148 -1.81 3.23 22.16
C GLU A 148 -1.38 2.18 21.14
N GLU A 149 -1.81 0.94 21.33
CA GLU A 149 -1.50 -0.19 20.46
C GLU A 149 -2.79 -0.91 20.09
N TYR A 150 -2.82 -1.47 18.88
CA TYR A 150 -4.01 -2.15 18.34
C TYR A 150 -3.58 -3.32 17.45
N LEU A 151 -4.46 -4.32 17.38
CA LEU A 151 -4.31 -5.46 16.47
C LEU A 151 -5.61 -5.73 15.73
N PHE A 152 -5.55 -5.90 14.40
CA PHE A 152 -6.72 -6.10 13.55
C PHE A 152 -6.53 -7.28 12.60
N ASP A 153 -7.63 -7.99 12.31
CA ASP A 153 -7.77 -8.93 11.21
C ASP A 153 -8.45 -8.19 10.04
N LEU A 154 -7.68 -7.78 9.05
CA LEU A 154 -8.15 -6.95 7.94
C LEU A 154 -9.07 -7.68 6.94
N VAL A 155 -9.14 -9.02 6.98
CA VAL A 155 -10.09 -9.79 6.17
C VAL A 155 -11.49 -9.70 6.77
N ARG A 156 -11.59 -9.85 8.10
CA ARG A 156 -12.86 -9.84 8.82
C ARG A 156 -13.32 -8.44 9.16
N ASP A 157 -12.37 -7.56 9.41
CA ASP A 157 -12.61 -6.18 9.86
C ASP A 157 -11.70 -5.18 9.12
N PRO A 158 -11.93 -4.94 7.82
CA PRO A 158 -11.15 -3.97 7.06
C PRO A 158 -11.34 -2.52 7.54
N GLY A 159 -12.37 -2.26 8.34
CA GLY A 159 -12.66 -0.96 8.96
C GLY A 159 -11.93 -0.70 10.25
N GLU A 160 -11.17 -1.68 10.79
CA GLU A 160 -10.40 -1.55 12.04
C GLU A 160 -11.26 -1.13 13.23
N SER A 161 -12.46 -1.73 13.35
CA SER A 161 -13.44 -1.43 14.37
C SER A 161 -13.29 -2.27 15.63
N GLN A 162 -12.74 -3.49 15.52
CA GLN A 162 -12.58 -4.46 16.59
C GLN A 162 -11.11 -4.70 16.92
N ASP A 163 -10.64 -4.13 18.03
CA ASP A 163 -9.30 -4.38 18.53
C ASP A 163 -9.16 -5.78 19.13
N LEU A 164 -8.23 -6.56 18.61
CA LEU A 164 -7.92 -7.92 19.02
C LEU A 164 -6.64 -8.03 19.86
N LEU A 165 -6.04 -6.91 20.29
CA LEU A 165 -4.78 -6.89 21.03
C LEU A 165 -4.83 -7.76 22.30
N ALA A 166 -5.87 -7.61 23.10
CA ALA A 166 -6.06 -8.38 24.33
C ALA A 166 -6.42 -9.84 24.07
N ALA A 167 -7.12 -10.12 22.97
CA ALA A 167 -7.54 -11.47 22.61
C ALA A 167 -6.40 -12.32 21.98
N ARG A 168 -5.38 -11.67 21.42
CA ARG A 168 -4.27 -12.33 20.69
C ARG A 168 -2.90 -11.73 21.07
N PRO A 169 -2.52 -11.74 22.35
CA PRO A 169 -1.31 -11.05 22.84
C PRO A 169 -0.03 -11.63 22.23
N ASP A 170 0.06 -12.93 22.02
CA ASP A 170 1.25 -13.59 21.46
C ASP A 170 1.46 -13.17 20.01
N PHE A 171 0.39 -13.09 19.22
CA PHE A 171 0.45 -12.66 17.83
C PHE A 171 0.77 -11.16 17.70
N ALA A 172 0.19 -10.35 18.57
CA ALA A 172 0.54 -8.93 18.68
C ALA A 172 2.02 -8.74 19.02
N GLY A 173 2.56 -9.56 19.93
CA GLY A 173 3.99 -9.59 20.27
C GLY A 173 4.90 -9.89 19.07
N GLN A 174 4.52 -10.87 18.22
CA GLN A 174 5.26 -11.18 17.01
C GLN A 174 5.30 -10.00 16.03
N LEU A 175 4.16 -9.37 15.78
CA LEU A 175 4.09 -8.22 14.88
C LEU A 175 4.82 -7.00 15.44
N ARG A 176 4.76 -6.77 16.74
CA ARG A 176 5.54 -5.72 17.42
C ARG A 176 7.04 -5.92 17.20
N GLN A 177 7.55 -7.15 17.35
CA GLN A 177 8.96 -7.47 17.11
C GLN A 177 9.36 -7.25 15.64
N LEU A 178 8.48 -7.54 14.67
CA LEU A 178 8.71 -7.25 13.26
C LEU A 178 8.86 -5.74 13.04
N LEU A 179 7.95 -4.95 13.61
CA LEU A 179 7.99 -3.50 13.51
C LEU A 179 9.26 -2.91 14.16
N GLU A 180 9.65 -3.37 15.33
CA GLU A 180 10.83 -2.88 16.04
C GLU A 180 12.13 -3.22 15.31
N ARG A 181 12.22 -4.39 14.69
CA ARG A 181 13.36 -4.76 13.81
C ARG A 181 13.45 -3.82 12.63
N TRP A 182 12.34 -3.65 11.89
CA TRP A 182 12.30 -2.75 10.75
C TRP A 182 12.66 -1.30 11.15
N GLU A 183 12.18 -0.80 12.29
CA GLU A 183 12.55 0.54 12.76
C GLU A 183 14.06 0.69 13.01
N LYS A 184 14.74 -0.35 13.48
CA LYS A 184 16.19 -0.33 13.66
C LYS A 184 16.93 -0.30 12.32
N ASP A 185 16.43 -1.06 11.34
CA ASP A 185 17.05 -1.18 10.01
C ASP A 185 16.93 0.11 9.19
N VAL A 186 15.80 0.83 9.32
CA VAL A 186 15.56 2.07 8.53
C VAL A 186 15.96 3.36 9.23
N ARG A 187 16.45 3.30 10.49
CA ARG A 187 16.99 4.48 11.14
C ARG A 187 18.36 4.80 10.56
N PRO A 188 18.64 6.08 10.24
CA PRO A 188 20.02 6.46 9.93
C PRO A 188 20.93 6.02 11.07
N GLN A 189 21.99 5.33 10.75
CA GLN A 189 23.08 5.08 11.70
C GLN A 189 23.72 6.45 12.02
N PRO A 190 24.06 6.76 13.29
CA PRO A 190 24.69 8.01 13.65
C PRO A 190 26.06 8.15 13.00
#